data_d1f02bc71e27bece1e0a5689f32ff53d
#
_entry.id   d1f02bc71e27bece1e0a5689f32ff53d
#
_cell.length_a   1.000
_cell.length_b   1.000
_cell.length_c   1.000
_cell.angle_alpha   90.00
_cell.angle_beta   90.00
_cell.angle_gamma   90.00
#
_symmetry.space_group_name_H-M   'P 1'
#
loop_
_entity.id
_entity.type
_entity.pdbx_description
1 polymer ?
#
loop_
_entity_poly.entity_id
_entity_poly.type
_entity_poly.pdbx_seq_one_letter_code
_entity_poly.pdbx_strand_id
1 'polypeptide(L)'
;SRLEARRVGVVAGDLGAMVIAPDRPGIGLSDFQPQRRILDWPEDLRHLAAALGIERFSLLGCSGGLPYAVAAAYRLADRVFRLASLSGLGPTDDAALTRSMGGAARFGFHLARHRPRLFDLAYGTLGRLVARFPGLVFLLNEATPPDQRVLKQAEVRNNLRCAIVEAFRQGHRGPLHELRLLAQPWAFDPQEITTPVDIWHGCQDHVVPLAMAEALARRMPQAVLTRL
;
A
#
# COMPACT_ATOMS: atom_id res chain seq x y z
N SER A 1 -7.50 3.68 -0.82
CA SER A 1 -8.68 3.64 -1.72
C SER A 1 -8.36 4.23 -3.09
N ARG A 2 -9.20 3.99 -4.08
CA ARG A 2 -9.07 4.57 -5.43
C ARG A 2 -8.96 6.10 -5.45
N LEU A 3 -9.47 6.79 -4.42
CA LEU A 3 -9.43 8.25 -4.35
C LEU A 3 -8.01 8.82 -4.18
N GLU A 4 -7.05 8.03 -3.75
CA GLU A 4 -5.64 8.46 -3.68
C GLU A 4 -5.04 8.73 -5.07
N ALA A 5 -5.56 8.06 -6.10
CA ALA A 5 -5.12 8.26 -7.48
C ALA A 5 -5.50 9.63 -8.08
N ARG A 6 -6.39 10.40 -7.45
CA ARG A 6 -6.74 11.75 -7.92
C ARG A 6 -5.53 12.65 -8.10
N ARG A 7 -4.55 12.54 -7.21
CA ARG A 7 -3.31 13.33 -7.27
C ARG A 7 -2.43 12.94 -8.45
N VAL A 8 -2.37 11.66 -8.75
CA VAL A 8 -1.61 11.11 -9.88
C VAL A 8 -2.32 11.38 -11.20
N GLY A 9 -3.66 11.35 -11.20
CA GLY A 9 -4.48 11.50 -12.41
C GLY A 9 -4.30 12.82 -13.13
N VAL A 10 -4.05 13.92 -12.40
CA VAL A 10 -3.79 15.24 -13.01
C VAL A 10 -2.50 15.19 -13.82
N VAL A 11 -1.40 14.77 -13.19
CA VAL A 11 -0.09 14.68 -13.85
C VAL A 11 -0.10 13.66 -15.00
N ALA A 12 -0.80 12.56 -14.83
CA ALA A 12 -0.92 11.53 -15.86
C ALA A 12 -1.68 12.04 -17.08
N GLY A 13 -2.74 12.85 -16.88
CA GLY A 13 -3.49 13.48 -17.97
C GLY A 13 -2.60 14.39 -18.82
N ASP A 14 -1.75 15.21 -18.19
CA ASP A 14 -0.79 16.08 -18.87
C ASP A 14 0.25 15.28 -19.68
N LEU A 15 0.53 14.04 -19.27
CA LEU A 15 1.45 13.13 -19.96
C LEU A 15 0.75 12.17 -20.95
N GLY A 16 -0.55 12.35 -21.19
CA GLY A 16 -1.32 11.46 -22.06
C GLY A 16 -1.48 10.03 -21.53
N ALA A 17 -1.30 9.82 -20.23
CA ALA A 17 -1.41 8.51 -19.59
C ALA A 17 -2.77 8.32 -18.89
N MET A 18 -3.37 7.14 -19.05
CA MET A 18 -4.57 6.75 -18.34
C MET A 18 -4.24 6.11 -17.00
N VAL A 19 -4.85 6.58 -15.92
CA VAL A 19 -4.71 6.00 -14.57
C VAL A 19 -5.95 5.20 -14.20
N ILE A 20 -5.76 3.94 -13.84
CA ILE A 20 -6.80 3.06 -13.33
C ILE A 20 -6.43 2.68 -11.89
N ALA A 21 -7.29 3.02 -10.95
CA ALA A 21 -7.07 2.77 -9.53
C ALA A 21 -8.24 1.98 -8.94
N PRO A 22 -8.18 0.65 -8.96
CA PRO A 22 -9.23 -0.16 -8.34
C PRO A 22 -9.13 -0.13 -6.81
N ASP A 23 -10.28 -0.18 -6.16
CA ASP A 23 -10.34 -0.48 -4.74
C ASP A 23 -10.06 -1.98 -4.52
N ARG A 24 -9.18 -2.31 -3.59
CA ARG A 24 -8.97 -3.72 -3.21
C ARG A 24 -10.19 -4.28 -2.47
N PRO A 25 -10.40 -5.61 -2.46
CA PRO A 25 -11.57 -6.22 -1.83
C PRO A 25 -11.78 -5.75 -0.38
N GLY A 26 -13.00 -5.30 -0.08
CA GLY A 26 -13.39 -4.75 1.22
C GLY A 26 -13.05 -3.28 1.44
N ILE A 27 -12.46 -2.61 0.45
CA ILE A 27 -12.17 -1.17 0.46
C ILE A 27 -13.12 -0.46 -0.49
N GLY A 28 -13.60 0.73 -0.11
CA GLY A 28 -14.43 1.58 -0.95
C GLY A 28 -15.71 0.87 -1.41
N LEU A 29 -15.81 0.60 -2.69
CA LEU A 29 -16.98 -0.06 -3.30
C LEU A 29 -16.78 -1.55 -3.61
N SER A 30 -15.55 -2.08 -3.43
CA SER A 30 -15.26 -3.48 -3.75
C SER A 30 -15.74 -4.40 -2.64
N ASP A 31 -16.38 -5.51 -3.01
CA ASP A 31 -16.88 -6.51 -2.07
C ASP A 31 -15.80 -7.07 -1.16
N PHE A 32 -16.17 -7.42 0.08
CA PHE A 32 -15.24 -7.98 1.04
C PHE A 32 -14.99 -9.47 0.78
N GLN A 33 -13.72 -9.86 0.65
CA GLN A 33 -13.27 -11.23 0.47
C GLN A 33 -12.48 -11.69 1.71
N PRO A 34 -13.07 -12.50 2.60
CA PRO A 34 -12.47 -12.82 3.91
C PRO A 34 -11.25 -13.74 3.85
N GLN A 35 -11.12 -14.56 2.81
CA GLN A 35 -10.06 -15.57 2.68
C GLN A 35 -8.99 -15.20 1.65
N ARG A 36 -9.03 -13.97 1.10
CA ARG A 36 -8.06 -13.55 0.10
C ARG A 36 -6.64 -13.46 0.67
N ARG A 37 -5.68 -13.66 -0.22
CA ARG A 37 -4.25 -13.43 -0.01
C ARG A 37 -3.77 -12.30 -0.91
N ILE A 38 -2.58 -11.79 -0.67
CA ILE A 38 -1.97 -10.78 -1.56
C ILE A 38 -1.80 -11.34 -3.00
N LEU A 39 -1.46 -12.64 -3.13
CA LEU A 39 -1.31 -13.31 -4.42
C LEU A 39 -2.62 -13.59 -5.18
N ASP A 40 -3.77 -13.29 -4.63
CA ASP A 40 -5.05 -13.39 -5.35
C ASP A 40 -5.35 -12.10 -6.12
N TRP A 41 -4.76 -10.96 -5.71
CA TRP A 41 -4.92 -9.64 -6.35
C TRP A 41 -4.51 -9.59 -7.84
N PRO A 42 -3.43 -10.23 -8.29
CA PRO A 42 -3.09 -10.29 -9.72
C PRO A 42 -4.24 -10.79 -10.60
N GLU A 43 -5.04 -11.72 -10.11
CA GLU A 43 -6.19 -12.27 -10.87
C GLU A 43 -7.30 -11.22 -11.04
N ASP A 44 -7.60 -10.46 -9.98
CA ASP A 44 -8.52 -9.33 -10.08
C ASP A 44 -8.05 -8.29 -11.10
N LEU A 45 -6.74 -7.97 -11.13
CA LEU A 45 -6.15 -7.07 -12.11
C LEU A 45 -6.20 -7.64 -13.53
N ARG A 46 -5.98 -8.94 -13.70
CA ARG A 46 -6.05 -9.62 -14.99
C ARG A 46 -7.46 -9.50 -15.59
N HIS A 47 -8.48 -9.76 -14.76
CA HIS A 47 -9.87 -9.65 -15.17
C HIS A 47 -10.26 -8.19 -15.48
N LEU A 48 -9.85 -7.25 -14.65
CA LEU A 48 -10.09 -5.82 -14.87
C LEU A 48 -9.47 -5.34 -16.19
N ALA A 49 -8.20 -5.67 -16.41
CA ALA A 49 -7.49 -5.29 -17.63
C ALA A 49 -8.14 -5.92 -18.89
N ALA A 50 -8.56 -7.19 -18.80
CA ALA A 50 -9.27 -7.86 -19.89
C ALA A 50 -10.62 -7.18 -20.20
N ALA A 51 -11.40 -6.83 -19.16
CA ALA A 51 -12.69 -6.13 -19.30
C ALA A 51 -12.54 -4.73 -19.93
N LEU A 52 -11.37 -4.10 -19.76
CA LEU A 52 -11.05 -2.78 -20.32
C LEU A 52 -10.29 -2.86 -21.66
N GLY A 53 -10.04 -4.05 -22.19
CA GLY A 53 -9.26 -4.24 -23.41
C GLY A 53 -7.78 -3.85 -23.29
N ILE A 54 -7.22 -3.90 -22.07
CA ILE A 54 -5.84 -3.51 -21.81
C ILE A 54 -4.97 -4.78 -21.81
N GLU A 55 -4.06 -4.86 -22.76
CA GLU A 55 -3.14 -5.99 -22.87
C GLU A 55 -1.95 -5.85 -21.92
N ARG A 56 -1.34 -4.65 -21.85
CA ARG A 56 -0.15 -4.37 -21.04
C ARG A 56 -0.30 -3.05 -20.28
N PHE A 57 0.29 -3.00 -19.10
CA PHE A 57 0.21 -1.83 -18.22
C PHE A 57 1.44 -1.70 -17.31
N SER A 58 1.65 -0.52 -16.77
CA SER A 58 2.58 -0.27 -15.66
C SER A 58 1.83 -0.30 -14.33
N LEU A 59 2.55 -0.60 -13.27
CA LEU A 59 2.04 -0.60 -11.89
C LEU A 59 2.65 0.54 -11.09
N LEU A 60 1.83 1.17 -10.24
CA LEU A 60 2.28 2.11 -9.22
C LEU A 60 1.83 1.61 -7.84
N GLY A 61 2.80 1.25 -7.01
CA GLY A 61 2.58 0.85 -5.62
C GLY A 61 3.00 1.95 -4.65
N CYS A 62 2.06 2.51 -3.89
CA CYS A 62 2.37 3.47 -2.83
C CYS A 62 2.12 2.82 -1.47
N SER A 63 3.08 2.98 -0.52
CA SER A 63 2.94 2.49 0.86
C SER A 63 2.48 1.02 0.89
N GLY A 64 1.41 0.67 1.61
CA GLY A 64 0.80 -0.67 1.64
C GLY A 64 0.24 -1.17 0.31
N GLY A 65 0.29 -0.37 -0.77
CA GLY A 65 -0.03 -0.80 -2.13
C GLY A 65 1.11 -1.56 -2.82
N LEU A 66 2.36 -1.38 -2.37
CA LEU A 66 3.51 -2.00 -3.00
C LEU A 66 3.47 -3.53 -2.96
N PRO A 67 3.17 -4.23 -1.85
CA PRO A 67 3.10 -5.70 -1.83
C PRO A 67 2.16 -6.28 -2.90
N TYR A 68 1.05 -5.60 -3.16
CA TYR A 68 0.08 -5.98 -4.20
C TYR A 68 0.61 -5.72 -5.62
N ALA A 69 1.31 -4.60 -5.81
CA ALA A 69 1.92 -4.28 -7.09
C ALA A 69 3.07 -5.23 -7.43
N VAL A 70 3.89 -5.60 -6.43
CA VAL A 70 4.96 -6.61 -6.60
C VAL A 70 4.37 -7.99 -6.88
N ALA A 71 3.31 -8.40 -6.17
CA ALA A 71 2.60 -9.65 -6.44
C ALA A 71 2.04 -9.69 -7.87
N ALA A 72 1.54 -8.55 -8.37
CA ALA A 72 1.06 -8.44 -9.75
C ALA A 72 2.22 -8.51 -10.76
N ALA A 73 3.34 -7.84 -10.52
CA ALA A 73 4.54 -7.95 -11.36
C ALA A 73 5.08 -9.39 -11.37
N TYR A 74 5.00 -10.11 -10.25
CA TYR A 74 5.38 -11.52 -10.15
C TYR A 74 4.51 -12.45 -11.01
N ARG A 75 3.17 -12.30 -10.92
CA ARG A 75 2.21 -13.20 -11.57
C ARG A 75 1.87 -12.81 -13.00
N LEU A 76 2.06 -11.56 -13.39
CA LEU A 76 1.67 -10.99 -14.68
C LEU A 76 2.88 -10.37 -15.38
N ALA A 77 4.06 -10.99 -15.26
CA ALA A 77 5.32 -10.48 -15.82
C ALA A 77 5.25 -10.24 -17.34
N ASP A 78 4.44 -11.02 -18.07
CA ASP A 78 4.16 -10.87 -19.50
C ASP A 78 3.33 -9.62 -19.82
N ARG A 79 2.56 -9.11 -18.88
CA ARG A 79 1.64 -7.97 -19.04
C ARG A 79 2.13 -6.69 -18.38
N VAL A 80 3.00 -6.79 -17.36
CA VAL A 80 3.53 -5.65 -16.61
C VAL A 80 4.89 -5.25 -17.17
N PHE A 81 4.96 -4.08 -17.82
CA PHE A 81 6.22 -3.63 -18.41
C PHE A 81 7.07 -2.78 -17.47
N ARG A 82 6.51 -2.22 -16.39
CA ARG A 82 7.23 -1.45 -15.37
C ARG A 82 6.48 -1.40 -14.05
N LEU A 83 7.19 -1.40 -12.95
CA LEU A 83 6.68 -1.18 -11.61
C LEU A 83 7.34 0.06 -10.99
N ALA A 84 6.54 0.99 -10.50
CA ALA A 84 6.98 2.13 -9.71
C ALA A 84 6.56 1.94 -8.24
N SER A 85 7.48 2.20 -7.32
CA SER A 85 7.25 2.18 -5.87
C SER A 85 7.44 3.59 -5.29
N LEU A 86 6.43 4.11 -4.60
CA LEU A 86 6.51 5.37 -3.86
C LEU A 86 6.38 5.07 -2.36
N SER A 87 7.47 5.23 -1.61
CA SER A 87 7.53 4.92 -0.16
C SER A 87 6.82 3.60 0.16
N GLY A 88 7.14 2.56 -0.62
CA GLY A 88 6.42 1.29 -0.61
C GLY A 88 6.78 0.41 0.58
N LEU A 89 5.77 -0.22 1.18
CA LEU A 89 5.93 -1.13 2.30
C LEU A 89 6.64 -2.42 1.83
N GLY A 90 7.79 -2.69 2.42
CA GLY A 90 8.51 -3.95 2.23
C GLY A 90 7.98 -5.09 3.11
N PRO A 91 8.68 -6.24 3.14
CA PRO A 91 8.32 -7.36 4.01
C PRO A 91 8.34 -6.95 5.48
N THR A 92 7.20 -7.11 6.15
CA THR A 92 7.04 -6.75 7.58
C THR A 92 7.33 -7.91 8.53
N ASP A 93 7.61 -9.08 7.99
CA ASP A 93 8.01 -10.27 8.73
C ASP A 93 9.51 -10.30 9.08
N ASP A 94 10.31 -9.46 8.44
CA ASP A 94 11.71 -9.25 8.79
C ASP A 94 11.85 -8.22 9.93
N ALA A 95 12.26 -8.70 11.10
CA ALA A 95 12.45 -7.87 12.29
C ALA A 95 13.55 -6.80 12.09
N ALA A 96 14.55 -7.05 11.25
CA ALA A 96 15.59 -6.07 10.96
C ALA A 96 15.02 -4.89 10.17
N LEU A 97 14.14 -5.15 9.20
CA LEU A 97 13.50 -4.12 8.38
C LEU A 97 12.45 -3.30 9.15
N THR A 98 11.76 -3.93 10.10
CA THR A 98 10.73 -3.26 10.89
C THR A 98 11.28 -2.52 12.12
N ARG A 99 12.56 -2.69 12.46
CA ARG A 99 13.17 -2.13 13.68
C ARG A 99 13.08 -0.60 13.74
N SER A 100 13.23 0.08 12.62
CA SER A 100 13.18 1.54 12.50
C SER A 100 11.80 2.10 12.18
N MET A 101 10.76 1.26 12.11
CA MET A 101 9.38 1.73 12.02
C MET A 101 8.97 2.44 13.30
N GLY A 102 8.05 3.39 13.19
CA GLY A 102 7.36 3.99 14.34
C GLY A 102 6.79 2.91 15.27
N GLY A 103 6.83 3.18 16.58
CA GLY A 103 6.50 2.19 17.61
C GLY A 103 5.09 1.62 17.47
N ALA A 104 4.11 2.46 17.16
CA ALA A 104 2.71 2.05 16.98
C ALA A 104 2.53 1.13 15.75
N ALA A 105 3.16 1.48 14.61
CA ALA A 105 3.09 0.68 13.39
C ALA A 105 3.77 -0.69 13.60
N ARG A 106 4.97 -0.71 14.16
CA ARG A 106 5.70 -1.95 14.48
C ARG A 106 4.90 -2.87 15.42
N PHE A 107 4.33 -2.30 16.48
CA PHE A 107 3.50 -3.05 17.42
C PHE A 107 2.25 -3.60 16.72
N GLY A 108 1.60 -2.83 15.86
CA GLY A 108 0.43 -3.25 15.09
C GLY A 108 0.73 -4.45 14.19
N PHE A 109 1.80 -4.42 13.41
CA PHE A 109 2.21 -5.55 12.56
C PHE A 109 2.59 -6.78 13.39
N HIS A 110 3.34 -6.60 14.47
CA HIS A 110 3.66 -7.70 15.38
C HIS A 110 2.40 -8.35 15.96
N LEU A 111 1.45 -7.55 16.43
CA LEU A 111 0.20 -8.03 16.99
C LEU A 111 -0.67 -8.75 15.96
N ALA A 112 -0.80 -8.17 14.75
CA ALA A 112 -1.54 -8.76 13.63
C ALA A 112 -1.01 -10.14 13.25
N ARG A 113 0.31 -10.32 13.31
CA ARG A 113 0.99 -11.58 12.95
C ARG A 113 0.92 -12.62 14.06
N HIS A 114 1.23 -12.25 15.31
CA HIS A 114 1.47 -13.21 16.38
C HIS A 114 0.30 -13.38 17.37
N ARG A 115 -0.60 -12.40 17.41
CA ARG A 115 -1.77 -12.38 18.32
C ARG A 115 -3.03 -11.83 17.61
N PRO A 116 -3.52 -12.52 16.54
CA PRO A 116 -4.58 -11.98 15.68
C PRO A 116 -5.87 -11.65 16.44
N ARG A 117 -6.24 -12.41 17.50
CA ARG A 117 -7.43 -12.12 18.31
C ARG A 117 -7.28 -10.81 19.10
N LEU A 118 -6.08 -10.54 19.65
CA LEU A 118 -5.82 -9.28 20.35
C LEU A 118 -5.75 -8.10 19.36
N PHE A 119 -5.18 -8.34 18.19
CA PHE A 119 -5.20 -7.36 17.11
C PHE A 119 -6.63 -6.99 16.72
N ASP A 120 -7.53 -7.96 16.56
CA ASP A 120 -8.93 -7.70 16.22
C ASP A 120 -9.65 -6.91 17.28
N LEU A 121 -9.41 -7.21 18.55
CA LEU A 121 -10.02 -6.48 19.65
C LEU A 121 -9.53 -5.01 19.68
N ALA A 122 -8.22 -4.80 19.65
CA ALA A 122 -7.62 -3.46 19.75
C ALA A 122 -7.86 -2.62 18.49
N TYR A 123 -7.45 -3.16 17.33
CA TYR A 123 -7.53 -2.44 16.06
C TYR A 123 -8.95 -2.45 15.47
N GLY A 124 -9.78 -3.44 15.80
CA GLY A 124 -11.20 -3.43 15.45
C GLY A 124 -11.96 -2.30 16.17
N THR A 125 -11.62 -2.04 17.45
CA THR A 125 -12.19 -0.91 18.19
C THR A 125 -11.69 0.43 17.61
N LEU A 126 -10.37 0.54 17.39
CA LEU A 126 -9.79 1.71 16.74
C LEU A 126 -10.36 1.96 15.34
N GLY A 127 -10.51 0.90 14.54
CA GLY A 127 -11.10 0.98 13.20
C GLY A 127 -12.55 1.46 13.20
N ARG A 128 -13.36 1.04 14.18
CA ARG A 128 -14.73 1.58 14.37
C ARG A 128 -14.71 3.07 14.71
N LEU A 129 -13.77 3.50 15.56
CA LEU A 129 -13.61 4.92 15.91
C LEU A 129 -13.16 5.75 14.70
N VAL A 130 -12.19 5.26 13.92
CA VAL A 130 -11.73 5.92 12.68
C VAL A 130 -12.84 5.98 11.64
N ALA A 131 -13.62 4.91 11.47
CA ALA A 131 -14.78 4.91 10.58
C ALA A 131 -15.81 6.00 10.96
N ARG A 132 -15.99 6.23 12.27
CA ARG A 132 -16.92 7.25 12.79
C ARG A 132 -16.31 8.66 12.83
N PHE A 133 -14.99 8.75 13.09
CA PHE A 133 -14.25 10.00 13.27
C PHE A 133 -12.93 9.93 12.45
N PRO A 134 -12.99 10.09 11.11
CA PRO A 134 -11.82 9.91 10.24
C PRO A 134 -10.64 10.84 10.58
N GLY A 135 -10.90 11.96 11.24
CA GLY A 135 -9.86 12.90 11.70
C GLY A 135 -8.89 12.31 12.72
N LEU A 136 -9.26 11.22 13.42
CA LEU A 136 -8.39 10.55 14.38
C LEU A 136 -7.09 10.03 13.74
N VAL A 137 -7.11 9.68 12.45
CA VAL A 137 -5.90 9.23 11.74
C VAL A 137 -4.79 10.28 11.78
N PHE A 138 -5.13 11.56 11.72
CA PHE A 138 -4.14 12.64 11.80
C PHE A 138 -3.54 12.84 13.20
N LEU A 139 -4.23 12.40 14.24
CA LEU A 139 -3.72 12.42 15.62
C LEU A 139 -2.84 11.21 15.94
N LEU A 140 -3.06 10.10 15.22
CA LEU A 140 -2.32 8.86 15.40
C LEU A 140 -1.11 8.75 14.46
N ASN A 141 -0.90 9.75 13.61
CA ASN A 141 0.16 9.73 12.62
C ASN A 141 1.50 10.15 13.24
N GLU A 142 2.49 9.28 13.14
CA GLU A 142 3.89 9.53 13.52
C GLU A 142 4.64 10.27 12.38
N ALA A 143 4.01 11.30 11.79
CA ALA A 143 4.55 12.03 10.66
C ALA A 143 5.85 12.77 11.02
N THR A 144 6.86 12.66 10.16
CA THR A 144 8.12 13.37 10.27
C THR A 144 7.95 14.87 9.99
N PRO A 145 8.91 15.74 10.35
CA PRO A 145 8.81 17.17 10.05
C PRO A 145 8.55 17.51 8.57
N PRO A 146 9.16 16.84 7.57
CA PRO A 146 8.78 17.02 6.17
C PRO A 146 7.32 16.68 5.89
N ASP A 147 6.83 15.54 6.39
CA ASP A 147 5.45 15.10 6.18
C ASP A 147 4.46 16.06 6.84
N GLN A 148 4.75 16.53 8.05
CA GLN A 148 3.93 17.52 8.73
C GLN A 148 3.76 18.81 7.92
N ARG A 149 4.81 19.26 7.22
CA ARG A 149 4.73 20.44 6.32
C ARG A 149 3.76 20.19 5.17
N VAL A 150 3.83 19.00 4.56
CA VAL A 150 2.93 18.62 3.47
C VAL A 150 1.50 18.44 3.96
N LEU A 151 1.29 17.83 5.14
CA LEU A 151 -0.02 17.64 5.76
C LEU A 151 -0.69 18.95 6.23
N LYS A 152 0.06 20.06 6.34
CA LYS A 152 -0.52 21.41 6.58
C LYS A 152 -1.23 21.96 5.33
N GLN A 153 -0.91 21.50 4.14
CA GLN A 153 -1.59 21.90 2.92
C GLN A 153 -3.03 21.37 2.92
N ALA A 154 -4.00 22.28 2.82
CA ALA A 154 -5.43 21.96 2.93
C ALA A 154 -5.89 20.92 1.90
N GLU A 155 -5.39 21.03 0.68
CA GLU A 155 -5.70 20.09 -0.40
C GLU A 155 -5.22 18.67 -0.08
N VAL A 156 -3.95 18.52 0.32
CA VAL A 156 -3.36 17.22 0.69
C VAL A 156 -4.15 16.57 1.82
N ARG A 157 -4.43 17.35 2.86
CA ARG A 157 -5.17 16.90 4.03
C ARG A 157 -6.60 16.48 3.68
N ASN A 158 -7.28 17.24 2.82
CA ASN A 158 -8.62 16.91 2.37
C ASN A 158 -8.63 15.64 1.49
N ASN A 159 -7.70 15.51 0.57
CA ASN A 159 -7.57 14.32 -0.28
C ASN A 159 -7.33 13.07 0.57
N LEU A 160 -6.41 13.12 1.54
CA LEU A 160 -6.16 12.02 2.46
C LEU A 160 -7.38 11.69 3.31
N ARG A 161 -8.09 12.71 3.83
CA ARG A 161 -9.34 12.51 4.56
C ARG A 161 -10.40 11.80 3.70
N CYS A 162 -10.60 12.26 2.48
CA CYS A 162 -11.53 11.62 1.55
C CYS A 162 -11.15 10.16 1.26
N ALA A 163 -9.86 9.88 1.06
CA ALA A 163 -9.36 8.54 0.84
C ALA A 163 -9.60 7.61 2.04
N ILE A 164 -9.43 8.13 3.26
CA ILE A 164 -9.71 7.39 4.51
C ILE A 164 -11.22 7.12 4.65
N VAL A 165 -12.05 8.14 4.51
CA VAL A 165 -13.51 7.99 4.57
C VAL A 165 -13.98 6.92 3.59
N GLU A 166 -13.47 6.97 2.35
CA GLU A 166 -13.82 5.98 1.34
C GLU A 166 -13.29 4.59 1.68
N ALA A 167 -12.08 4.47 2.21
CA ALA A 167 -11.54 3.17 2.62
C ALA A 167 -12.40 2.49 3.70
N PHE A 168 -13.00 3.27 4.59
CA PHE A 168 -13.89 2.79 5.65
C PHE A 168 -15.38 2.81 5.28
N ARG A 169 -15.72 3.03 4.01
CA ARG A 169 -17.12 3.13 3.54
C ARG A 169 -18.00 1.94 3.95
N GLN A 170 -17.45 0.73 3.92
CA GLN A 170 -18.11 -0.51 4.33
C GLN A 170 -17.80 -0.89 5.78
N GLY A 171 -17.29 0.05 6.58
CA GLY A 171 -16.83 -0.20 7.96
C GLY A 171 -15.36 -0.62 8.04
N HIS A 172 -14.97 -1.15 9.20
CA HIS A 172 -13.57 -1.39 9.52
C HIS A 172 -13.02 -2.76 9.09
N ARG A 173 -13.89 -3.71 8.68
CA ARG A 173 -13.47 -5.10 8.38
C ARG A 173 -12.46 -5.18 7.23
N GLY A 174 -12.69 -4.45 6.15
CA GLY A 174 -11.79 -4.41 4.99
C GLY A 174 -10.41 -3.85 5.36
N PRO A 175 -10.31 -2.61 5.89
CA PRO A 175 -9.05 -2.04 6.36
C PRO A 175 -8.31 -2.89 7.39
N LEU A 176 -9.04 -3.54 8.32
CA LEU A 176 -8.43 -4.43 9.31
C LEU A 176 -7.83 -5.69 8.67
N HIS A 177 -8.55 -6.26 7.70
CA HIS A 177 -8.07 -7.41 6.94
C HIS A 177 -6.83 -7.06 6.11
N GLU A 178 -6.78 -5.88 5.51
CA GLU A 178 -5.60 -5.35 4.83
C GLU A 178 -4.36 -5.38 5.75
N LEU A 179 -4.46 -4.80 6.94
CA LEU A 179 -3.34 -4.78 7.89
C LEU A 179 -2.85 -6.17 8.25
N ARG A 180 -3.78 -7.14 8.38
CA ARG A 180 -3.42 -8.54 8.63
C ARG A 180 -2.66 -9.15 7.46
N LEU A 181 -3.10 -8.90 6.22
CA LEU A 181 -2.42 -9.41 5.03
C LEU A 181 -1.03 -8.82 4.90
N LEU A 182 -0.89 -7.51 5.13
CA LEU A 182 0.39 -6.82 5.09
C LEU A 182 1.36 -7.26 6.20
N ALA A 183 0.85 -7.86 7.29
CA ALA A 183 1.66 -8.42 8.37
C ALA A 183 2.20 -9.82 8.07
N GLN A 184 1.71 -10.50 7.03
CA GLN A 184 2.16 -11.84 6.67
C GLN A 184 3.38 -11.81 5.75
N PRO A 185 4.19 -12.89 5.75
CA PRO A 185 5.24 -13.06 4.75
C PRO A 185 4.69 -13.00 3.33
N TRP A 186 5.48 -12.45 2.43
CA TRP A 186 5.18 -12.55 1.01
C TRP A 186 5.34 -14.01 0.58
N ALA A 187 4.35 -14.56 -0.07
CA ALA A 187 4.37 -15.96 -0.51
C ALA A 187 5.11 -16.15 -1.85
N PHE A 188 6.08 -15.29 -2.15
CA PHE A 188 6.96 -15.31 -3.32
C PHE A 188 8.28 -14.62 -3.00
N ASP A 189 9.32 -14.90 -3.79
CA ASP A 189 10.62 -14.26 -3.63
C ASP A 189 10.72 -13.02 -4.54
N PRO A 190 11.03 -11.82 -4.00
CA PRO A 190 11.33 -10.65 -4.81
C PRO A 190 12.45 -10.82 -5.84
N GLN A 191 13.36 -11.79 -5.66
CA GLN A 191 14.40 -12.12 -6.65
C GLN A 191 13.82 -12.65 -7.97
N GLU A 192 12.62 -13.20 -7.94
CA GLU A 192 11.92 -13.71 -9.13
C GLU A 192 11.26 -12.61 -9.98
N ILE A 193 11.31 -11.34 -9.53
CA ILE A 193 10.75 -10.21 -10.26
C ILE A 193 11.68 -9.80 -11.40
N THR A 194 11.25 -10.07 -12.61
CA THR A 194 12.01 -9.73 -13.85
C THR A 194 11.59 -8.39 -14.44
N THR A 195 10.47 -7.82 -13.99
CA THR A 195 9.97 -6.51 -14.40
C THR A 195 10.91 -5.41 -13.89
N PRO A 196 11.26 -4.39 -14.71
CA PRO A 196 11.99 -3.22 -14.23
C PRO A 196 11.23 -2.49 -13.11
N VAL A 197 11.95 -2.15 -12.03
CA VAL A 197 11.36 -1.54 -10.82
C VAL A 197 12.06 -0.23 -10.50
N ASP A 198 11.30 0.87 -10.46
CA ASP A 198 11.78 2.16 -9.99
C ASP A 198 11.27 2.40 -8.57
N ILE A 199 12.16 2.58 -7.60
CA ILE A 199 11.84 2.80 -6.20
C ILE A 199 12.20 4.24 -5.82
N TRP A 200 11.22 5.06 -5.45
CA TRP A 200 11.43 6.37 -4.83
C TRP A 200 11.05 6.32 -3.36
N HIS A 201 11.99 6.73 -2.50
CA HIS A 201 11.79 6.62 -1.05
C HIS A 201 12.42 7.78 -0.29
N GLY A 202 11.66 8.34 0.65
CA GLY A 202 12.13 9.42 1.53
C GLY A 202 13.14 8.92 2.56
N CYS A 203 14.30 9.58 2.68
CA CYS A 203 15.34 9.20 3.64
C CYS A 203 14.88 9.35 5.10
N GLN A 204 13.90 10.20 5.37
CA GLN A 204 13.37 10.46 6.71
C GLN A 204 12.00 9.79 6.94
N ASP A 205 11.64 8.79 6.15
CA ASP A 205 10.39 8.07 6.32
C ASP A 205 10.48 7.11 7.52
N HIS A 206 9.72 7.40 8.58
CA HIS A 206 9.62 6.58 9.79
C HIS A 206 8.38 5.67 9.77
N VAL A 207 7.45 5.90 8.86
CA VAL A 207 6.26 5.05 8.68
C VAL A 207 6.65 3.79 7.92
N VAL A 208 7.32 3.99 6.78
CA VAL A 208 7.95 2.91 6.02
C VAL A 208 9.45 3.19 5.93
N PRO A 209 10.29 2.50 6.72
CA PRO A 209 11.71 2.81 6.77
C PRO A 209 12.42 2.62 5.43
N LEU A 210 13.37 3.51 5.12
CA LEU A 210 14.23 3.41 3.93
C LEU A 210 14.91 2.03 3.81
N ALA A 211 15.23 1.39 4.92
CA ALA A 211 15.80 0.05 4.95
C ALA A 211 14.96 -1.00 4.20
N MET A 212 13.63 -0.84 4.14
CA MET A 212 12.75 -1.71 3.36
C MET A 212 12.97 -1.52 1.86
N ALA A 213 13.06 -0.27 1.40
CA ALA A 213 13.34 0.04 -0.01
C ALA A 213 14.73 -0.45 -0.42
N GLU A 214 15.74 -0.27 0.43
CA GLU A 214 17.09 -0.77 0.21
C GLU A 214 17.16 -2.30 0.16
N ALA A 215 16.41 -3.00 1.01
CA ALA A 215 16.33 -4.45 0.98
C ALA A 215 15.68 -4.95 -0.31
N LEU A 216 14.61 -4.32 -0.77
CA LEU A 216 13.95 -4.65 -2.04
C LEU A 216 14.87 -4.37 -3.24
N ALA A 217 15.55 -3.21 -3.25
CA ALA A 217 16.48 -2.87 -4.32
C ALA A 217 17.66 -3.85 -4.42
N ARG A 218 18.12 -4.41 -3.29
CA ARG A 218 19.15 -5.46 -3.32
C ARG A 218 18.65 -6.83 -3.79
N ARG A 219 17.35 -7.12 -3.60
CA ARG A 219 16.77 -8.44 -3.92
C ARG A 219 16.19 -8.49 -5.32
N MET A 220 15.62 -7.40 -5.84
CA MET A 220 15.02 -7.35 -7.17
C MET A 220 16.10 -7.05 -8.23
N PRO A 221 16.32 -7.94 -9.22
CA PRO A 221 17.44 -7.83 -10.15
C PRO A 221 17.47 -6.56 -11.01
N GLN A 222 16.28 -6.01 -11.31
CA GLN A 222 16.12 -4.81 -12.15
C GLN A 222 15.59 -3.60 -11.36
N ALA A 223 15.86 -3.52 -10.06
CA ALA A 223 15.41 -2.41 -9.24
C ALA A 223 16.44 -1.27 -9.20
N VAL A 224 15.95 -0.04 -9.37
CA VAL A 224 16.71 1.20 -9.21
C VAL A 224 16.11 1.99 -8.05
N LEU A 225 16.93 2.29 -7.04
CA LEU A 225 16.51 3.08 -5.86
C LEU A 225 16.96 4.53 -5.98
N THR A 226 16.00 5.44 -5.95
CA THR A 226 16.19 6.88 -5.80
C THR A 226 15.79 7.30 -4.39
N ARG A 227 16.75 7.89 -3.66
CA ARG A 227 16.54 8.45 -2.31
C ARG A 227 16.13 9.92 -2.43
N LEU A 228 15.07 10.30 -1.67
CA LEU A 228 14.50 11.65 -1.65
C LEU A 228 14.71 12.32 -0.30
#